data_7b2696d777ebdf9003c32a425bac7f7f
#
_entry.id   7b2696d777ebdf9003c32a425bac7f7f
#
_cell.length_a   1.000
_cell.length_b   1.000
_cell.length_c   1.000
_cell.angle_alpha   90.00
_cell.angle_beta   90.00
_cell.angle_gamma   90.00
#
_symmetry.space_group_name_H-M   'P 1'
#
loop_
_entity.id
_entity.type
_entity.pdbx_description
1 polymer ?
#
loop_
_entity_poly.entity_id
_entity_poly.type
_entity_poly.pdbx_seq_one_letter_code
_entity_poly.pdbx_strand_id
1 'polypeptide(L)'
;MCIRDSTLNQTSENVAIGFNKDLLTNLLRNELGYEGVICSDWGIINGRHWGVGDLSIEERYIKAIDAGIDQFGGEKDTEVVIELVKKGLISSSRIDASVKRILKNKFDLGLFDNPYVEIDQVLSLIHI
;
A
#
# COMPACT_ATOMS: atom_id res chain seq x y z
N MET A 1 -10.05 -6.02 -5.87
CA MET A 1 -9.54 -6.61 -7.13
C MET A 1 -8.06 -6.91 -6.91
N CYS A 2 -7.67 -8.19 -6.78
CA CYS A 2 -6.26 -8.53 -6.71
C CYS A 2 -5.65 -8.32 -8.09
N ILE A 3 -4.84 -7.30 -8.23
CA ILE A 3 -3.97 -7.15 -9.39
C ILE A 3 -2.90 -8.23 -9.21
N ARG A 4 -2.95 -9.27 -10.04
CA ARG A 4 -1.92 -10.31 -10.02
C ARG A 4 -0.58 -9.67 -10.37
N ASP A 5 0.36 -9.76 -9.46
CA ASP A 5 1.77 -9.37 -9.67
C ASP A 5 2.50 -10.21 -10.74
N SER A 6 1.77 -10.92 -11.58
CA SER A 6 2.32 -11.90 -12.53
C SER A 6 2.84 -11.33 -13.85
N THR A 7 2.97 -10.01 -13.96
CA THR A 7 3.41 -9.38 -15.23
C THR A 7 4.75 -8.65 -15.10
N LEU A 8 5.73 -9.31 -14.48
CA LEU A 8 7.10 -8.80 -14.36
C LEU A 8 7.67 -8.24 -15.69
N ASN A 9 7.30 -8.84 -16.81
CA ASN A 9 7.82 -8.47 -18.12
C ASN A 9 7.14 -7.24 -18.76
N GLN A 10 6.16 -6.63 -18.08
CA GLN A 10 5.38 -5.50 -18.62
C GLN A 10 5.60 -4.20 -17.85
N THR A 11 6.44 -4.21 -16.81
CA THR A 11 6.76 -3.00 -16.07
C THR A 11 8.10 -2.43 -16.50
N SER A 12 8.23 -1.11 -16.50
CA SER A 12 9.48 -0.42 -16.87
C SER A 12 10.68 -0.82 -16.02
N GLU A 13 10.45 -1.27 -14.79
CA GLU A 13 11.49 -1.62 -13.82
C GLU A 13 11.71 -3.15 -13.66
N ASN A 14 10.96 -4.02 -14.33
CA ASN A 14 11.00 -5.48 -14.14
C ASN A 14 10.83 -5.94 -12.67
N VAL A 15 10.04 -5.22 -11.90
CA VAL A 15 9.70 -5.54 -10.52
C VAL A 15 8.20 -5.72 -10.35
N ALA A 16 7.77 -6.39 -9.29
CA ALA A 16 6.36 -6.46 -8.95
C ALA A 16 5.76 -5.05 -8.77
N ILE A 17 4.47 -4.90 -9.08
CA ILE A 17 3.77 -3.60 -9.08
C ILE A 17 3.97 -2.83 -7.77
N GLY A 18 3.96 -3.52 -6.62
CA GLY A 18 4.18 -2.88 -5.31
C GLY A 18 5.55 -2.21 -5.13
N PHE A 19 6.51 -2.48 -6.02
CA PHE A 19 7.85 -1.87 -6.01
C PHE A 19 8.09 -0.93 -7.21
N ASN A 20 7.06 -0.71 -8.04
CA ASN A 20 7.19 0.06 -9.28
C ASN A 20 6.69 1.50 -9.09
N LYS A 21 7.65 2.42 -8.94
CA LYS A 21 7.36 3.84 -8.75
C LYS A 21 6.71 4.50 -9.97
N ASP A 22 7.08 4.09 -11.17
CA ASP A 22 6.50 4.66 -12.39
C ASP A 22 5.01 4.38 -12.48
N LEU A 23 4.58 3.16 -12.12
CA LEU A 23 3.16 2.82 -12.12
C LEU A 23 2.40 3.44 -10.95
N LEU A 24 2.93 3.35 -9.72
CA LEU A 24 2.17 3.76 -8.53
C LEU A 24 2.21 5.27 -8.28
N THR A 25 3.36 5.89 -8.48
CA THR A 25 3.51 7.32 -8.24
C THR A 25 3.35 8.12 -9.52
N ASN A 26 4.13 7.83 -10.57
CA ASN A 26 4.12 8.69 -11.75
C ASN A 26 2.81 8.57 -12.51
N LEU A 27 2.39 7.37 -12.88
CA LEU A 27 1.15 7.17 -13.63
C LEU A 27 -0.08 7.33 -12.73
N LEU A 28 -0.23 6.48 -11.69
CA LEU A 28 -1.48 6.40 -10.93
C LEU A 28 -1.76 7.69 -10.14
N ARG A 29 -0.77 8.21 -9.39
CA ARG A 29 -0.98 9.41 -8.58
C ARG A 29 -0.87 10.68 -9.37
N ASN A 30 0.22 10.85 -10.15
CA ASN A 30 0.53 12.15 -10.76
C ASN A 30 -0.29 12.38 -12.04
N GLU A 31 -0.35 11.38 -12.94
CA GLU A 31 -1.06 11.56 -14.22
C GLU A 31 -2.55 11.31 -14.09
N LEU A 32 -2.97 10.24 -13.37
CA LEU A 32 -4.38 9.88 -13.22
C LEU A 32 -5.05 10.52 -12.00
N GLY A 33 -4.30 11.22 -11.14
CA GLY A 33 -4.84 11.97 -10.01
C GLY A 33 -5.43 11.10 -8.88
N TYR A 34 -4.96 9.86 -8.72
CA TYR A 34 -5.50 8.98 -7.68
C TYR A 34 -5.05 9.41 -6.28
N GLU A 35 -5.98 9.81 -5.43
CA GLU A 35 -5.73 10.29 -4.06
C GLU A 35 -5.98 9.24 -2.96
N GLY A 36 -6.53 8.09 -3.31
CA GLY A 36 -6.87 7.03 -2.35
C GLY A 36 -5.66 6.28 -1.78
N VAL A 37 -5.94 5.33 -0.89
CA VAL A 37 -4.93 4.44 -0.29
C VAL A 37 -4.48 3.40 -1.30
N ILE A 38 -3.17 3.21 -1.43
CA ILE A 38 -2.57 2.11 -2.18
C ILE A 38 -2.16 1.03 -1.17
N CYS A 39 -2.90 -0.07 -1.17
CA CYS A 39 -2.58 -1.26 -0.39
C CYS A 39 -1.80 -2.25 -1.26
N SER A 40 -0.71 -2.81 -0.73
CA SER A 40 0.02 -3.87 -1.42
C SER A 40 -0.79 -5.18 -1.47
N ASP A 41 -0.38 -6.10 -2.33
CA ASP A 41 -0.78 -7.50 -2.18
C ASP A 41 -0.16 -8.08 -0.90
N TRP A 42 -0.63 -9.27 -0.49
CA TRP A 42 -0.23 -9.94 0.75
C TRP A 42 1.18 -10.51 0.65
N GLY A 43 2.03 -10.17 1.63
CA GLY A 43 3.36 -10.76 1.80
C GLY A 43 4.37 -10.35 0.73
N ILE A 44 4.32 -9.13 0.19
CA ILE A 44 5.26 -8.69 -0.85
C ILE A 44 6.68 -8.51 -0.33
N ILE A 45 6.85 -8.27 0.95
CA ILE A 45 8.17 -8.06 1.57
C ILE A 45 8.85 -9.41 1.85
N ASN A 46 8.15 -10.31 2.53
CA ASN A 46 8.73 -11.55 3.04
C ASN A 46 8.57 -12.75 2.10
N GLY A 47 7.56 -12.79 1.24
CA GLY A 47 7.22 -13.96 0.45
C GLY A 47 7.14 -13.74 -1.06
N ARG A 48 6.58 -12.64 -1.52
CA ARG A 48 6.29 -12.38 -2.94
C ARG A 48 7.10 -11.20 -3.49
N HIS A 49 8.39 -11.20 -3.24
CA HIS A 49 9.32 -10.13 -3.56
C HIS A 49 9.91 -10.24 -4.98
N TRP A 50 9.06 -10.44 -5.97
CA TRP A 50 9.47 -10.59 -7.38
C TRP A 50 10.20 -9.36 -7.91
N GLY A 51 11.39 -9.61 -8.47
CA GLY A 51 12.27 -8.59 -9.02
C GLY A 51 13.08 -7.82 -7.97
N VAL A 52 12.88 -8.12 -6.67
CA VAL A 52 13.61 -7.49 -5.55
C VAL A 52 14.17 -8.54 -4.57
N GLY A 53 14.36 -9.78 -5.06
CA GLY A 53 14.84 -10.89 -4.24
C GLY A 53 16.22 -10.69 -3.63
N ASP A 54 17.09 -9.95 -4.31
CA ASP A 54 18.46 -9.66 -3.86
C ASP A 54 18.53 -8.53 -2.82
N LEU A 55 17.42 -7.81 -2.60
CA LEU A 55 17.36 -6.75 -1.60
C LEU A 55 17.07 -7.32 -0.20
N SER A 56 17.62 -6.68 0.83
CA SER A 56 17.25 -6.93 2.22
C SER A 56 15.80 -6.56 2.51
N ILE A 57 15.27 -7.02 3.64
CA ILE A 57 13.91 -6.66 4.09
C ILE A 57 13.75 -5.14 4.20
N GLU A 58 14.74 -4.46 4.79
CA GLU A 58 14.76 -3.01 4.93
C GLU A 58 14.71 -2.29 3.58
N GLU A 59 15.54 -2.73 2.63
CA GLU A 59 15.57 -2.15 1.29
C GLU A 59 14.26 -2.38 0.52
N ARG A 60 13.60 -3.53 0.70
CA ARG A 60 12.27 -3.79 0.13
C ARG A 60 11.23 -2.85 0.69
N TYR A 61 11.21 -2.60 2.01
CA TYR A 61 10.32 -1.62 2.62
C TYR A 61 10.59 -0.21 2.07
N ILE A 62 11.85 0.22 1.99
CA ILE A 62 12.22 1.53 1.43
C ILE A 62 11.70 1.63 0.00
N LYS A 63 11.96 0.63 -0.85
CA LYS A 63 11.56 0.64 -2.26
C LYS A 63 10.04 0.66 -2.42
N ALA A 64 9.30 -0.13 -1.66
CA ALA A 64 7.83 -0.15 -1.72
C ALA A 64 7.20 1.17 -1.23
N ILE A 65 7.71 1.74 -0.14
CA ILE A 65 7.23 3.02 0.39
C ILE A 65 7.56 4.16 -0.59
N ASP A 66 8.75 4.16 -1.18
CA ASP A 66 9.13 5.15 -2.20
C ASP A 66 8.30 4.98 -3.49
N ALA A 67 7.96 3.75 -3.86
CA ALA A 67 7.07 3.48 -5.00
C ALA A 67 5.65 4.03 -4.79
N GLY A 68 5.19 4.20 -3.56
CA GLY A 68 3.88 4.81 -3.29
C GLY A 68 2.93 3.98 -2.44
N ILE A 69 3.35 2.82 -1.94
CA ILE A 69 2.54 1.99 -1.03
C ILE A 69 2.25 2.74 0.27
N ASP A 70 0.97 2.76 0.67
CA ASP A 70 0.52 3.37 1.92
C ASP A 70 0.26 2.33 3.01
N GLN A 71 -0.16 1.13 2.61
CA GLN A 71 -0.49 0.05 3.52
C GLN A 71 0.04 -1.29 3.00
N PHE A 72 0.69 -2.05 3.88
CA PHE A 72 1.21 -3.37 3.55
C PHE A 72 0.21 -4.46 3.92
N GLY A 73 -0.14 -5.31 2.96
CA GLY A 73 -0.99 -6.47 3.18
C GLY A 73 -0.20 -7.62 3.80
N GLY A 74 -0.67 -8.13 4.95
CA GLY A 74 -0.13 -9.34 5.59
C GLY A 74 1.24 -9.22 6.23
N GLU A 75 1.89 -8.06 6.18
CA GLU A 75 3.17 -7.82 6.86
C GLU A 75 2.94 -7.36 8.31
N LYS A 76 3.87 -7.71 9.21
CA LYS A 76 3.77 -7.43 10.65
C LYS A 76 4.99 -6.70 11.22
N ASP A 77 5.98 -6.41 10.40
CA ASP A 77 7.30 -5.92 10.82
C ASP A 77 7.29 -4.39 11.01
N THR A 78 6.39 -3.88 11.85
CA THR A 78 6.23 -2.43 12.11
C THR A 78 7.51 -1.80 12.63
N GLU A 79 8.28 -2.53 13.44
CA GLU A 79 9.55 -2.11 14.01
C GLU A 79 10.57 -1.77 12.93
N VAL A 80 10.59 -2.51 11.83
CA VAL A 80 11.50 -2.23 10.69
C VAL A 80 11.22 -0.84 10.14
N VAL A 81 9.96 -0.50 9.88
CA VAL A 81 9.57 0.82 9.35
C VAL A 81 9.92 1.94 10.34
N ILE A 82 9.69 1.72 11.64
CA ILE A 82 10.04 2.68 12.70
C ILE A 82 11.55 2.95 12.69
N GLU A 83 12.38 1.91 12.62
CA GLU A 83 13.83 2.06 12.60
C GLU A 83 14.32 2.76 11.31
N LEU A 84 13.69 2.50 10.16
CA LEU A 84 14.01 3.18 8.91
C LEU A 84 13.74 4.69 8.99
N VAL A 85 12.65 5.08 9.64
CA VAL A 85 12.34 6.50 9.90
C VAL A 85 13.33 7.11 10.88
N LYS A 86 13.67 6.44 11.99
CA LYS A 86 14.68 6.91 12.95
C LYS A 86 16.05 7.10 12.32
N LYS A 87 16.43 6.24 11.40
CA LYS A 87 17.68 6.33 10.63
C LYS A 87 17.64 7.39 9.53
N GLY A 88 16.49 8.04 9.29
CA GLY A 88 16.30 9.03 8.24
C GLY A 88 16.28 8.47 6.82
N LEU A 89 16.14 7.15 6.66
CA LEU A 89 16.06 6.46 5.37
C LEU A 89 14.66 6.60 4.74
N ILE A 90 13.64 6.80 5.56
CA ILE A 90 12.28 7.17 5.15
C ILE A 90 11.91 8.46 5.89
N SER A 91 11.40 9.47 5.18
CA SER A 91 10.99 10.72 5.82
C SER A 91 9.69 10.55 6.58
N SER A 92 9.57 11.21 7.75
CA SER A 92 8.31 11.25 8.51
C SER A 92 7.16 11.79 7.66
N SER A 93 7.41 12.80 6.83
CA SER A 93 6.39 13.38 5.94
C SER A 93 5.82 12.37 4.93
N ARG A 94 6.63 11.39 4.48
CA ARG A 94 6.13 10.30 3.62
C ARG A 94 5.17 9.39 4.37
N ILE A 95 5.50 9.07 5.62
CA ILE A 95 4.62 8.26 6.50
C ILE A 95 3.34 9.04 6.81
N ASP A 96 3.45 10.32 7.18
CA ASP A 96 2.30 11.19 7.47
C ASP A 96 1.32 11.26 6.28
N ALA A 97 1.84 11.31 5.05
CA ALA A 97 1.00 11.30 3.85
C ALA A 97 0.19 9.99 3.72
N SER A 98 0.78 8.84 4.05
CA SER A 98 0.08 7.55 4.06
C SER A 98 -0.97 7.48 5.17
N VAL A 99 -0.59 7.88 6.38
CA VAL A 99 -1.49 7.93 7.55
C VAL A 99 -2.69 8.83 7.27
N LYS A 100 -2.46 10.00 6.67
CA LYS A 100 -3.53 10.93 6.30
C LYS A 100 -4.54 10.30 5.34
N ARG A 101 -4.09 9.56 4.33
CA ARG A 101 -4.99 8.87 3.39
C ARG A 101 -5.80 7.79 4.08
N ILE A 102 -5.15 6.96 4.92
CA ILE A 102 -5.82 5.89 5.66
C ILE A 102 -6.86 6.46 6.64
N LEU A 103 -6.50 7.51 7.38
CA LEU A 103 -7.43 8.18 8.30
C LEU A 103 -8.58 8.84 7.54
N LYS A 104 -8.30 9.50 6.41
CA LYS A 104 -9.35 10.09 5.58
C LYS A 104 -10.40 9.05 5.18
N ASN A 105 -9.99 7.86 4.72
CA ASN A 105 -10.94 6.79 4.40
C ASN A 105 -11.81 6.40 5.59
N LYS A 106 -11.24 6.34 6.80
CA LYS A 106 -11.99 6.01 8.02
C LYS A 106 -13.01 7.11 8.38
N PHE A 107 -12.64 8.38 8.20
CA PHE A 107 -13.56 9.50 8.41
C PHE A 107 -14.66 9.52 7.35
N ASP A 108 -14.32 9.36 6.08
CA ASP A 108 -15.29 9.34 4.98
C ASP A 108 -16.33 8.20 5.14
N LEU A 109 -15.92 7.08 5.74
CA LEU A 109 -16.80 5.95 6.05
C LEU A 109 -17.58 6.11 7.36
N GLY A 110 -17.39 7.22 8.09
CA GLY A 110 -18.09 7.47 9.37
C GLY A 110 -17.70 6.51 10.50
N LEU A 111 -16.53 5.83 10.41
CA LEU A 111 -16.15 4.80 11.38
C LEU A 111 -15.88 5.35 12.79
N PHE A 112 -15.65 6.65 12.92
CA PHE A 112 -15.48 7.31 14.21
C PHE A 112 -16.81 7.74 14.84
N ASP A 113 -17.86 7.88 14.02
CA ASP A 113 -19.21 8.25 14.47
C ASP A 113 -20.06 7.02 14.74
N ASN A 114 -20.09 6.07 13.79
CA ASN A 114 -20.78 4.79 13.93
C ASN A 114 -20.00 3.67 13.23
N PRO A 115 -19.21 2.86 13.97
CA PRO A 115 -18.44 1.74 13.38
C PRO A 115 -19.30 0.48 13.16
N TYR A 116 -20.57 0.50 13.53
CA TYR A 116 -21.44 -0.67 13.45
C TYR A 116 -22.24 -0.70 12.15
N VAL A 117 -22.52 -1.91 11.67
CA VAL A 117 -23.40 -2.15 10.51
C VAL A 117 -24.78 -2.56 10.99
N GLU A 118 -25.80 -2.14 10.25
CA GLU A 118 -27.19 -2.58 10.45
C GLU A 118 -27.34 -4.01 9.92
N ILE A 119 -27.37 -5.00 10.82
CA ILE A 119 -27.38 -6.44 10.47
C ILE A 119 -28.60 -6.77 9.58
N ASP A 120 -29.74 -6.13 9.82
CA ASP A 120 -30.98 -6.37 9.07
C ASP A 120 -30.89 -5.92 7.60
N GLN A 121 -29.93 -5.06 7.25
CA GLN A 121 -29.70 -4.60 5.88
C GLN A 121 -28.74 -5.48 5.09
N VAL A 122 -28.04 -6.42 5.74
CA VAL A 122 -27.02 -7.27 5.07
C VAL A 122 -27.63 -8.08 3.93
N LEU A 123 -28.84 -8.60 4.11
CA LEU A 123 -29.53 -9.38 3.08
C LEU A 123 -30.03 -8.55 1.89
N SER A 124 -30.22 -7.24 2.06
CA SER A 124 -30.65 -6.35 0.97
C SER A 124 -29.51 -6.06 -0.03
N LEU A 125 -28.25 -6.20 0.40
CA LEU A 125 -27.07 -6.00 -0.45
C LEU A 125 -26.79 -7.19 -1.40
N ILE A 126 -27.44 -8.34 -1.20
CA ILE A 126 -27.29 -9.54 -2.04
C ILE A 126 -28.07 -9.40 -3.37
N HIS A 127 -28.97 -8.44 -3.47
CA HIS A 127 -29.87 -8.26 -4.62
C HIS A 127 -29.52 -7.02 -5.49
N ILE A 128 -28.27 -6.56 -5.46
CA ILE A 128 -27.80 -5.51 -6.37
C ILE A 128 -27.28 -6.13 -7.65
#